data_cdf76bfc18f90c3ee4777bd3cd0b6dc3
#
_entry.id   cdf76bfc18f90c3ee4777bd3cd0b6dc3
#
_cell.length_a   1.000
_cell.length_b   1.000
_cell.length_c   1.000
_cell.angle_alpha   90.00
_cell.angle_beta   90.00
_cell.angle_gamma   90.00
#
_symmetry.space_group_name_H-M   'P 1'
#
loop_
_entity.id
_entity.type
_entity.pdbx_description
1 polymer ?
#
loop_
_entity_poly.entity_id
_entity_poly.type
_entity_poly.pdbx_seq_one_letter_code
_entity_poly.pdbx_strand_id
1 'polypeptide(L)'
;DSEGVRYEEPKLKMMGIEAVKSSTPAPCRTMIKDGLKIMMNGTEEEVIDYIDNCRTKFKALPPEEIAFPRTVSNVKKYHSRTDIYSKGTPIHARGALLFNYYIKKNKLDKKYSLISNGEKIKFIYLKKPNIIQENVVSFIQDFPRELNLDKYIDYDLQFEKSFLEPLKAILDAIGWNVEKTVNLELFFT
;
A
#
# COMPACT_ATOMS: atom_id res chain seq x y z
N ASP A 1 -39.62 -2.59 -9.48
CA ASP A 1 -39.19 -3.57 -10.48
C ASP A 1 -38.10 -4.44 -9.94
N SER A 2 -38.45 -5.71 -9.67
CA SER A 2 -37.54 -6.72 -9.16
C SER A 2 -36.38 -7.04 -10.12
N GLU A 3 -36.42 -6.59 -11.34
CA GLU A 3 -35.35 -6.77 -12.33
C GLU A 3 -34.21 -5.78 -12.18
N GLY A 4 -34.46 -4.54 -11.70
CA GLY A 4 -33.41 -3.54 -11.45
C GLY A 4 -32.43 -3.94 -10.36
N VAL A 5 -32.92 -4.61 -9.30
CA VAL A 5 -32.08 -5.06 -8.17
C VAL A 5 -31.15 -6.22 -8.56
N ARG A 6 -31.58 -7.10 -9.48
CA ARG A 6 -30.74 -8.21 -9.96
C ARG A 6 -29.56 -7.77 -10.84
N TYR A 7 -29.67 -6.64 -11.51
CA TYR A 7 -28.60 -6.12 -12.37
C TYR A 7 -27.61 -5.21 -11.63
N GLU A 8 -28.02 -4.58 -10.53
CA GLU A 8 -27.15 -3.68 -9.75
C GLU A 8 -26.03 -4.44 -9.04
N GLU A 9 -26.31 -5.57 -8.40
CA GLU A 9 -25.29 -6.34 -7.67
C GLU A 9 -24.13 -6.85 -8.55
N PRO A 10 -24.37 -7.51 -9.70
CA PRO A 10 -23.28 -7.91 -10.59
C PRO A 10 -22.50 -6.74 -11.17
N LYS A 11 -23.18 -5.64 -11.46
CA LYS A 11 -22.54 -4.41 -11.99
C LYS A 11 -21.64 -3.77 -10.94
N LEU A 12 -22.09 -3.65 -9.69
CA LEU A 12 -21.29 -3.15 -8.57
C LEU A 12 -20.06 -4.03 -8.33
N LYS A 13 -20.23 -5.35 -8.39
CA LYS A 13 -19.15 -6.32 -8.23
C LYS A 13 -18.10 -6.20 -9.35
N MET A 14 -18.53 -6.04 -10.59
CA MET A 14 -17.62 -5.82 -11.73
C MET A 14 -16.89 -4.49 -11.62
N MET A 15 -17.58 -3.40 -11.31
CA MET A 15 -16.98 -2.09 -11.12
C MET A 15 -15.96 -2.07 -9.96
N GLY A 16 -16.26 -2.74 -8.84
CA GLY A 16 -15.35 -2.90 -7.73
C GLY A 16 -14.10 -3.68 -8.08
N ILE A 17 -14.22 -4.75 -8.88
CA ILE A 17 -13.10 -5.56 -9.36
C ILE A 17 -12.20 -4.74 -10.30
N GLU A 18 -12.80 -4.00 -11.24
CA GLU A 18 -12.06 -3.15 -12.18
C GLU A 18 -11.38 -1.96 -11.51
N ALA A 19 -11.96 -1.45 -10.42
CA ALA A 19 -11.40 -0.32 -9.67
C ALA A 19 -10.17 -0.70 -8.82
N VAL A 20 -9.91 -1.99 -8.59
CA VAL A 20 -8.73 -2.42 -7.84
C VAL A 20 -7.47 -2.30 -8.70
N LYS A 21 -6.63 -1.34 -8.34
CA LYS A 21 -5.44 -0.97 -9.11
C LYS A 21 -4.30 -1.98 -8.94
N SER A 22 -3.52 -2.20 -10.00
CA SER A 22 -2.29 -3.01 -9.98
C SER A 22 -1.21 -2.45 -9.05
N SER A 23 -1.27 -1.16 -8.72
CA SER A 23 -0.39 -0.50 -7.74
C SER A 23 -0.69 -0.87 -6.29
N THR A 24 -1.79 -1.55 -6.03
CA THR A 24 -2.12 -2.09 -4.71
C THR A 24 -1.43 -3.43 -4.51
N PRO A 25 -0.84 -3.72 -3.33
CA PRO A 25 -0.24 -5.02 -3.06
C PRO A 25 -1.23 -6.18 -3.29
N ALA A 26 -0.73 -7.28 -3.84
CA ALA A 26 -1.58 -8.42 -4.24
C ALA A 26 -2.48 -8.98 -3.11
N PRO A 27 -2.00 -9.20 -1.87
CA PRO A 27 -2.86 -9.62 -0.77
C PRO A 27 -4.00 -8.64 -0.49
N CYS A 28 -3.71 -7.33 -0.57
CA CYS A 28 -4.71 -6.29 -0.34
C CYS A 28 -5.76 -6.24 -1.45
N ARG A 29 -5.38 -6.51 -2.69
CA ARG A 29 -6.36 -6.62 -3.80
C ARG A 29 -7.37 -7.73 -3.54
N THR A 30 -6.93 -8.88 -3.06
CA THR A 30 -7.81 -9.98 -2.67
C THR A 30 -8.70 -9.60 -1.50
N MET A 31 -8.15 -8.99 -0.45
CA MET A 31 -8.90 -8.50 0.70
C MET A 31 -9.97 -7.48 0.32
N ILE A 32 -9.67 -6.57 -0.58
CA ILE A 32 -10.63 -5.56 -1.08
C ILE A 32 -11.78 -6.24 -1.82
N LYS A 33 -11.48 -7.16 -2.72
CA LYS A 33 -12.49 -7.90 -3.50
C LYS A 33 -13.43 -8.70 -2.60
N ASP A 34 -12.88 -9.40 -1.62
CA ASP A 34 -13.67 -10.18 -0.66
C ASP A 34 -14.47 -9.27 0.27
N GLY A 35 -13.89 -8.14 0.69
CA GLY A 35 -14.56 -7.12 1.49
C GLY A 35 -15.78 -6.52 0.80
N LEU A 36 -15.68 -6.26 -0.50
CA LEU A 36 -16.82 -5.76 -1.29
C LEU A 36 -17.99 -6.75 -1.31
N LYS A 37 -17.69 -8.03 -1.41
CA LYS A 37 -18.73 -9.09 -1.36
C LYS A 37 -19.46 -9.10 -0.02
N ILE A 38 -18.72 -9.00 1.07
CA ILE A 38 -19.27 -8.96 2.43
C ILE A 38 -20.10 -7.70 2.64
N MET A 39 -19.63 -6.55 2.17
CA MET A 39 -20.35 -5.28 2.28
C MET A 39 -21.69 -5.30 1.54
N MET A 40 -21.78 -5.99 0.41
CA MET A 40 -23.03 -6.07 -0.36
C MET A 40 -24.06 -6.95 0.31
N ASN A 41 -23.67 -8.02 1.01
CA ASN A 41 -24.55 -9.06 1.52
C ASN A 41 -24.53 -9.21 3.04
N GLY A 42 -23.55 -8.62 3.73
CA GLY A 42 -23.33 -8.79 5.15
C GLY A 42 -23.95 -7.69 6.01
N THR A 43 -24.01 -7.96 7.31
CA THR A 43 -24.37 -6.98 8.33
C THR A 43 -23.16 -6.06 8.61
N GLU A 44 -23.43 -4.92 9.26
CA GLU A 44 -22.40 -3.99 9.71
C GLU A 44 -21.36 -4.69 10.62
N GLU A 45 -21.82 -5.54 11.54
CA GLU A 45 -20.96 -6.31 12.43
C GLU A 45 -20.03 -7.26 11.66
N GLU A 46 -20.54 -7.95 10.64
CA GLU A 46 -19.74 -8.82 9.77
C GLU A 46 -18.67 -8.03 9.01
N VAL A 47 -18.98 -6.82 8.55
CA VAL A 47 -18.03 -5.94 7.88
C VAL A 47 -16.92 -5.50 8.83
N ILE A 48 -17.27 -5.09 10.04
CA ILE A 48 -16.30 -4.69 11.08
C ILE A 48 -15.39 -5.86 11.42
N ASP A 49 -15.93 -7.03 11.67
CA ASP A 49 -15.17 -8.24 11.99
C ASP A 49 -14.24 -8.61 10.83
N TYR A 50 -14.69 -8.50 9.60
CA TYR A 50 -13.88 -8.76 8.42
C TYR A 50 -12.68 -7.81 8.32
N ILE A 51 -12.90 -6.51 8.53
CA ILE A 51 -11.83 -5.49 8.50
C ILE A 51 -10.81 -5.75 9.60
N ASP A 52 -11.25 -6.08 10.81
CA ASP A 52 -10.37 -6.41 11.92
C ASP A 52 -9.54 -7.68 11.65
N ASN A 53 -10.15 -8.69 11.06
CA ASN A 53 -9.46 -9.91 10.62
C ASN A 53 -8.41 -9.62 9.55
N CYS A 54 -8.74 -8.75 8.58
CA CYS A 54 -7.79 -8.30 7.56
C CYS A 54 -6.60 -7.57 8.18
N ARG A 55 -6.85 -6.69 9.14
CA ARG A 55 -5.80 -5.97 9.86
C ARG A 55 -4.84 -6.94 10.57
N THR A 56 -5.37 -7.93 11.24
CA THR A 56 -4.57 -8.95 11.94
C THR A 56 -3.74 -9.77 10.96
N LYS A 57 -4.33 -10.23 9.86
CA LYS A 57 -3.62 -10.95 8.80
C LYS A 57 -2.54 -10.11 8.15
N PHE A 58 -2.83 -8.84 7.87
CA PHE A 58 -1.90 -7.92 7.25
C PHE A 58 -0.64 -7.72 8.10
N LYS A 59 -0.79 -7.57 9.42
CA LYS A 59 0.33 -7.42 10.34
C LYS A 59 1.23 -8.64 10.43
N ALA A 60 0.74 -9.80 10.03
CA ALA A 60 1.51 -11.05 9.97
C ALA A 60 2.23 -11.27 8.64
N LEU A 61 1.94 -10.45 7.61
CA LEU A 61 2.58 -10.55 6.30
C LEU A 61 3.99 -9.96 6.30
N PRO A 62 4.91 -10.54 5.52
CA PRO A 62 6.25 -9.98 5.37
C PRO A 62 6.22 -8.66 4.58
N PRO A 63 7.24 -7.81 4.75
CA PRO A 63 7.32 -6.53 4.04
C PRO A 63 7.15 -6.62 2.53
N GLU A 64 7.67 -7.67 1.94
CA GLU A 64 7.65 -7.91 0.49
C GLU A 64 6.22 -8.06 -0.06
N GLU A 65 5.28 -8.52 0.76
CA GLU A 65 3.88 -8.71 0.36
C GLU A 65 3.00 -7.49 0.59
N ILE A 66 3.38 -6.60 1.49
CA ILE A 66 2.58 -5.41 1.85
C ILE A 66 3.08 -4.12 1.21
N ALA A 67 4.28 -4.11 0.64
CA ALA A 67 4.87 -2.95 0.00
C ALA A 67 4.17 -2.63 -1.32
N PHE A 68 4.11 -1.33 -1.67
CA PHE A 68 3.45 -0.85 -2.89
C PHE A 68 4.34 -1.05 -4.11
N PRO A 69 3.86 -1.77 -5.15
CA PRO A 69 4.60 -1.88 -6.41
C PRO A 69 4.53 -0.56 -7.19
N ARG A 70 5.68 -0.13 -7.72
CA ARG A 70 5.83 1.04 -8.59
C ARG A 70 6.96 0.82 -9.60
N THR A 71 6.90 1.53 -10.70
CA THR A 71 8.02 1.63 -11.63
C THR A 71 8.74 2.94 -11.40
N VAL A 72 10.07 2.90 -11.26
CA VAL A 72 10.88 4.10 -11.07
C VAL A 72 11.34 4.62 -12.44
N SER A 73 10.96 5.85 -12.74
CA SER A 73 11.47 6.57 -13.90
C SER A 73 12.32 7.75 -13.46
N ASN A 74 13.40 8.02 -14.19
CA ASN A 74 14.24 9.20 -13.98
C ASN A 74 14.84 9.34 -12.57
N VAL A 75 15.35 8.26 -11.97
CA VAL A 75 16.01 8.30 -10.66
C VAL A 75 17.07 9.39 -10.61
N LYS A 76 17.84 9.56 -11.69
CA LYS A 76 18.91 10.58 -11.78
C LYS A 76 18.39 12.01 -11.69
N LYS A 77 17.15 12.28 -12.12
CA LYS A 77 16.55 13.62 -12.06
C LYS A 77 16.41 14.12 -10.63
N TYR A 78 16.19 13.21 -9.70
CA TYR A 78 15.94 13.55 -8.29
C TYR A 78 17.19 13.50 -7.42
N HIS A 79 18.34 13.23 -8.01
CA HIS A 79 19.61 13.22 -7.30
C HIS A 79 20.01 14.64 -6.92
N SER A 80 20.40 14.86 -5.66
CA SER A 80 20.92 16.14 -5.18
C SER A 80 22.45 16.05 -5.03
N ARG A 81 23.13 17.19 -5.19
CA ARG A 81 24.57 17.28 -4.95
C ARG A 81 24.92 17.34 -3.46
N THR A 82 24.01 17.85 -2.65
CA THR A 82 24.22 18.08 -1.21
C THR A 82 23.49 17.08 -0.34
N ASP A 83 22.37 16.54 -0.84
CA ASP A 83 21.49 15.63 -0.12
C ASP A 83 21.30 14.33 -0.88
N ILE A 84 20.70 13.32 -0.24
CA ILE A 84 20.42 12.03 -0.87
C ILE A 84 19.43 12.18 -2.03
N TYR A 85 18.46 13.11 -1.88
CA TYR A 85 17.43 13.39 -2.88
C TYR A 85 17.08 14.89 -2.89
N SER A 86 16.51 15.37 -3.98
CA SER A 86 16.05 16.76 -4.10
C SER A 86 14.64 16.95 -3.53
N LYS A 87 14.31 18.20 -3.18
CA LYS A 87 12.98 18.57 -2.72
C LYS A 87 11.92 18.25 -3.80
N GLY A 88 10.77 17.70 -3.39
CA GLY A 88 9.68 17.36 -4.29
C GLY A 88 9.83 16.02 -5.00
N THR A 89 10.81 15.20 -4.61
CA THR A 89 10.94 13.84 -5.12
C THR A 89 9.74 13.00 -4.74
N PRO A 90 9.10 12.29 -5.69
CA PRO A 90 8.01 11.36 -5.38
C PRO A 90 8.44 10.31 -4.37
N ILE A 91 7.51 9.86 -3.52
CA ILE A 91 7.84 8.97 -2.39
C ILE A 91 8.55 7.68 -2.80
N HIS A 92 8.13 7.04 -3.88
CA HIS A 92 8.77 5.80 -4.35
C HIS A 92 10.19 6.04 -4.89
N ALA A 93 10.41 7.17 -5.55
CA ALA A 93 11.74 7.56 -6.04
C ALA A 93 12.65 7.98 -4.87
N ARG A 94 12.10 8.67 -3.88
CA ARG A 94 12.83 9.01 -2.65
C ARG A 94 13.26 7.74 -1.92
N GLY A 95 12.36 6.79 -1.77
CA GLY A 95 12.68 5.48 -1.21
C GLY A 95 13.78 4.74 -1.98
N ALA A 96 13.79 4.84 -3.32
CA ALA A 96 14.81 4.23 -4.17
C ALA A 96 16.19 4.87 -3.97
N LEU A 97 16.26 6.20 -3.90
CA LEU A 97 17.51 6.92 -3.63
C LEU A 97 18.05 6.63 -2.23
N LEU A 98 17.17 6.54 -1.24
CA LEU A 98 17.53 6.15 0.12
C LEU A 98 18.07 4.72 0.16
N PHE A 99 17.42 3.78 -0.51
CA PHE A 99 17.89 2.42 -0.63
C PHE A 99 19.30 2.37 -1.22
N ASN A 100 19.51 3.00 -2.36
CA ASN A 100 20.81 3.01 -3.04
C ASN A 100 21.92 3.60 -2.15
N TYR A 101 21.63 4.70 -1.47
CA TYR A 101 22.57 5.35 -0.57
C TYR A 101 22.98 4.42 0.60
N TYR A 102 22.00 3.85 1.31
CA TYR A 102 22.27 3.03 2.50
C TYR A 102 22.83 1.65 2.15
N ILE A 103 22.47 1.09 1.00
CA ILE A 103 23.07 -0.15 0.50
C ILE A 103 24.58 0.06 0.22
N LYS A 104 24.95 1.15 -0.42
CA LYS A 104 26.35 1.51 -0.65
C LYS A 104 27.09 1.80 0.66
N LYS A 105 26.49 2.61 1.51
CA LYS A 105 27.10 3.00 2.80
C LYS A 105 27.41 1.80 3.69
N ASN A 106 26.54 0.80 3.68
CA ASN A 106 26.71 -0.43 4.47
C ASN A 106 27.43 -1.55 3.71
N LYS A 107 27.96 -1.25 2.53
CA LYS A 107 28.71 -2.21 1.69
C LYS A 107 27.89 -3.46 1.34
N LEU A 108 26.59 -3.29 1.12
CA LEU A 108 25.64 -4.35 0.77
C LEU A 108 25.37 -4.45 -0.74
N ASP A 109 26.07 -3.69 -1.56
CA ASP A 109 25.89 -3.61 -3.02
C ASP A 109 26.31 -4.89 -3.75
N LYS A 110 27.01 -5.80 -3.09
CA LYS A 110 27.27 -7.16 -3.60
C LYS A 110 26.06 -8.09 -3.44
N LYS A 111 25.24 -7.86 -2.40
CA LYS A 111 24.05 -8.67 -2.10
C LYS A 111 22.79 -8.10 -2.75
N TYR A 112 22.65 -6.78 -2.75
CA TYR A 112 21.49 -6.08 -3.30
C TYR A 112 21.89 -5.26 -4.51
N SER A 113 21.24 -5.48 -5.65
CA SER A 113 21.42 -4.63 -6.83
C SER A 113 20.85 -3.23 -6.54
N LEU A 114 21.57 -2.20 -7.01
CA LEU A 114 21.09 -0.83 -6.91
C LEU A 114 19.90 -0.63 -7.86
N ILE A 115 18.98 0.21 -7.44
CA ILE A 115 17.79 0.54 -8.23
C ILE A 115 18.18 1.48 -9.37
N SER A 116 17.82 1.11 -10.60
CA SER A 116 18.07 1.87 -11.84
C SER A 116 16.76 2.33 -12.47
N ASN A 117 16.85 3.23 -13.44
CA ASN A 117 15.70 3.71 -14.20
C ASN A 117 14.95 2.57 -14.88
N GLY A 118 13.62 2.62 -14.83
CA GLY A 118 12.74 1.65 -15.46
C GLY A 118 12.49 0.39 -14.67
N GLU A 119 13.14 0.23 -13.52
CA GLU A 119 12.95 -0.96 -12.68
C GLU A 119 11.62 -0.92 -11.93
N LYS A 120 11.02 -2.10 -11.79
CA LYS A 120 9.90 -2.32 -10.90
C LYS A 120 10.42 -2.46 -9.48
N ILE A 121 9.89 -1.64 -8.60
CA ILE A 121 10.26 -1.62 -7.18
C ILE A 121 9.02 -1.74 -6.31
N LYS A 122 9.26 -1.90 -5.03
CA LYS A 122 8.24 -1.81 -3.99
C LYS A 122 8.67 -0.77 -2.97
N PHE A 123 7.74 0.03 -2.46
CA PHE A 123 8.04 0.97 -1.39
C PHE A 123 7.16 0.72 -0.17
N ILE A 124 7.69 1.03 1.00
CA ILE A 124 7.03 0.80 2.27
C ILE A 124 7.25 1.99 3.21
N TYR A 125 6.21 2.35 3.96
CA TYR A 125 6.27 3.43 4.93
C TYR A 125 6.96 2.98 6.22
N LEU A 126 7.74 3.88 6.79
CA LEU A 126 8.46 3.70 8.04
C LEU A 126 7.98 4.70 9.09
N LYS A 127 7.94 4.26 10.34
CA LYS A 127 7.71 5.13 11.50
C LYS A 127 8.94 5.98 11.77
N LYS A 128 8.73 7.23 12.19
CA LYS A 128 9.78 8.11 12.68
C LYS A 128 9.61 8.35 14.18
N PRO A 129 10.69 8.53 14.93
CA PRO A 129 12.10 8.47 14.52
C PRO A 129 12.57 7.05 14.19
N ASN A 130 13.55 6.93 13.29
CA ASN A 130 14.22 5.68 12.98
C ASN A 130 15.70 5.94 12.61
N ILE A 131 16.44 4.89 12.30
CA ILE A 131 17.89 4.97 12.06
C ILE A 131 18.25 5.92 10.91
N ILE A 132 17.44 5.97 9.86
CA ILE A 132 17.70 6.80 8.68
C ILE A 132 16.95 8.14 8.70
N GLN A 133 16.11 8.38 9.72
CA GLN A 133 15.29 9.58 9.90
C GLN A 133 14.39 9.88 8.68
N GLU A 134 13.89 8.85 8.01
CA GLU A 134 13.04 8.91 6.83
C GLU A 134 11.80 8.04 7.01
N ASN A 135 10.71 8.41 6.32
CA ASN A 135 9.42 7.73 6.44
C ASN A 135 9.14 6.72 5.31
N VAL A 136 10.13 6.40 4.51
CA VAL A 136 9.98 5.49 3.38
C VAL A 136 11.31 4.81 3.04
N VAL A 137 11.23 3.59 2.53
CA VAL A 137 12.33 2.92 1.85
C VAL A 137 11.73 2.10 0.71
N SER A 138 12.46 2.01 -0.41
CA SER A 138 12.10 1.15 -1.54
C SER A 138 13.10 0.01 -1.66
N PHE A 139 12.70 -1.06 -2.34
CA PHE A 139 13.54 -2.22 -2.60
C PHE A 139 13.03 -2.92 -3.88
N ILE A 140 13.84 -3.80 -4.47
CA ILE A 140 13.47 -4.48 -5.72
C ILE A 140 12.66 -5.73 -5.40
N GLN A 141 13.24 -6.71 -4.73
CA GLN A 141 12.62 -8.01 -4.44
C GLN A 141 12.57 -8.31 -2.95
N ASP A 142 13.69 -8.25 -2.27
CA ASP A 142 13.81 -8.56 -0.86
C ASP A 142 14.01 -7.29 -0.03
N PHE A 143 13.26 -7.17 1.03
CA PHE A 143 13.42 -6.07 1.98
C PHE A 143 14.80 -6.16 2.65
N PRO A 144 15.58 -5.06 2.66
CA PRO A 144 16.96 -5.10 3.16
C PRO A 144 16.99 -5.12 4.70
N ARG A 145 16.86 -6.30 5.29
CA ARG A 145 16.82 -6.49 6.76
C ARG A 145 18.10 -6.09 7.45
N GLU A 146 19.23 -6.11 6.74
CA GLU A 146 20.54 -5.67 7.24
C GLU A 146 20.59 -4.18 7.59
N LEU A 147 19.66 -3.40 7.06
CA LEU A 147 19.52 -1.98 7.41
C LEU A 147 18.80 -1.77 8.76
N ASN A 148 18.30 -2.85 9.39
CA ASN A 148 17.59 -2.82 10.67
C ASN A 148 16.38 -1.88 10.68
N LEU A 149 15.67 -1.79 9.54
CA LEU A 149 14.47 -0.97 9.38
C LEU A 149 13.17 -1.75 9.56
N ASP A 150 13.23 -3.07 9.65
CA ASP A 150 12.07 -3.96 9.76
C ASP A 150 11.16 -3.61 10.96
N LYS A 151 11.75 -3.32 12.11
CA LYS A 151 11.01 -2.91 13.32
C LYS A 151 10.36 -1.52 13.24
N TYR A 152 10.72 -0.71 12.24
CA TYR A 152 10.15 0.62 12.03
C TYR A 152 9.09 0.64 10.93
N ILE A 153 8.74 -0.49 10.34
CA ILE A 153 7.68 -0.56 9.33
C ILE A 153 6.37 -0.10 9.96
N ASP A 154 5.73 0.88 9.32
CA ASP A 154 4.46 1.42 9.77
C ASP A 154 3.31 0.58 9.20
N TYR A 155 3.02 -0.55 9.85
CA TYR A 155 1.97 -1.47 9.42
C TYR A 155 0.59 -0.82 9.44
N ASP A 156 0.30 0.06 10.38
CA ASP A 156 -0.98 0.75 10.46
C ASP A 156 -1.19 1.70 9.30
N LEU A 157 -0.20 2.54 8.99
CA LEU A 157 -0.25 3.43 7.82
C LEU A 157 -0.26 2.64 6.51
N GLN A 158 0.52 1.57 6.45
CA GLN A 158 0.56 0.68 5.29
C GLN A 158 -0.80 0.03 5.03
N PHE A 159 -1.48 -0.44 6.06
CA PHE A 159 -2.82 -1.01 5.98
C PHE A 159 -3.86 0.03 5.57
N GLU A 160 -3.82 1.22 6.16
CA GLU A 160 -4.69 2.33 5.80
C GLU A 160 -4.60 2.65 4.31
N LYS A 161 -3.39 2.86 3.81
CA LYS A 161 -3.16 3.26 2.41
C LYS A 161 -3.34 2.15 1.39
N SER A 162 -3.12 0.89 1.77
CA SER A 162 -3.22 -0.25 0.85
C SER A 162 -4.58 -0.94 0.86
N PHE A 163 -5.37 -0.77 1.91
CA PHE A 163 -6.66 -1.45 2.08
C PHE A 163 -7.80 -0.48 2.38
N LEU A 164 -7.73 0.29 3.47
CA LEU A 164 -8.84 1.13 3.92
C LEU A 164 -9.18 2.27 2.95
N GLU A 165 -8.19 3.07 2.56
CA GLU A 165 -8.40 4.16 1.60
C GLU A 165 -8.88 3.69 0.22
N PRO A 166 -8.25 2.66 -0.39
CA PRO A 166 -8.74 2.12 -1.66
C PRO A 166 -10.15 1.55 -1.55
N LEU A 167 -10.48 0.86 -0.47
CA LEU A 167 -11.82 0.34 -0.23
C LEU A 167 -12.84 1.47 -0.16
N LYS A 168 -12.56 2.51 0.62
CA LYS A 168 -13.41 3.70 0.72
C LYS A 168 -13.59 4.37 -0.64
N ALA A 169 -12.53 4.54 -1.40
CA ALA A 169 -12.59 5.16 -2.73
C ALA A 169 -13.47 4.38 -3.69
N ILE A 170 -13.42 3.05 -3.65
CA ILE A 170 -14.28 2.18 -4.46
C ILE A 170 -15.75 2.34 -4.05
N LEU A 171 -16.03 2.31 -2.76
CA LEU A 171 -17.39 2.48 -2.22
C LEU A 171 -17.98 3.84 -2.62
N ASP A 172 -17.20 4.91 -2.51
CA ASP A 172 -17.62 6.25 -2.92
C ASP A 172 -17.91 6.29 -4.43
N ALA A 173 -17.06 5.67 -5.25
CA ALA A 173 -17.21 5.65 -6.71
C ALA A 173 -18.46 4.89 -7.18
N ILE A 174 -18.88 3.85 -6.47
CA ILE A 174 -20.08 3.07 -6.81
C ILE A 174 -21.35 3.59 -6.15
N GLY A 175 -21.27 4.73 -5.43
CA GLY A 175 -22.44 5.35 -4.77
C GLY A 175 -22.97 4.56 -3.58
N TRP A 176 -22.08 3.92 -2.82
CA TRP A 176 -22.47 3.18 -1.62
C TRP A 176 -23.12 4.09 -0.58
N ASN A 177 -24.11 3.56 0.15
CA ASN A 177 -24.93 4.32 1.09
C ASN A 177 -24.09 4.96 2.22
N VAL A 178 -24.33 6.25 2.46
CA VAL A 178 -23.62 7.09 3.43
C VAL A 178 -23.60 6.49 4.85
N GLU A 179 -24.69 5.81 5.28
CA GLU A 179 -24.77 5.20 6.60
C GLU A 179 -23.74 4.09 6.83
N LYS A 180 -23.42 3.31 5.80
CA LYS A 180 -22.37 2.28 5.88
C LYS A 180 -20.97 2.86 5.78
N THR A 181 -20.81 4.00 5.11
CA THR A 181 -19.52 4.69 4.98
C THR A 181 -19.10 5.35 6.32
N VAL A 182 -20.05 5.86 7.09
CA VAL A 182 -19.78 6.49 8.41
C VAL A 182 -19.09 5.51 9.36
N ASN A 183 -19.46 4.25 9.32
CA ASN A 183 -18.84 3.23 10.19
C ASN A 183 -17.41 2.89 9.78
N LEU A 184 -17.06 3.04 8.51
CA LEU A 184 -15.68 2.91 8.05
C LEU A 184 -14.80 4.07 8.55
N GLU A 185 -15.37 5.27 8.71
CA GLU A 185 -14.64 6.42 9.21
C GLU A 185 -14.10 6.21 10.64
N LEU A 186 -14.74 5.35 11.43
CA LEU A 186 -14.25 4.97 12.77
C LEU A 186 -12.88 4.27 12.73
N PHE A 187 -12.49 3.69 11.61
CA PHE A 187 -11.19 3.05 11.45
C PHE A 187 -10.07 4.04 11.07
N PHE A 188 -10.42 5.28 10.71
CA PHE A 188 -9.48 6.34 10.33
C PHE A 188 -9.16 7.31 11.48
N THR A 189 -9.82 7.18 12.62
CA THR A 189 -9.53 7.94 13.84
C THR A 189 -8.73 7.12 14.83
#